data_74e18715a9f0999f0fa456d5906d5f69
#
_entry.id   74e18715a9f0999f0fa456d5906d5f69
#
_cell.length_a   1.000
_cell.length_b   1.000
_cell.length_c   1.000
_cell.angle_alpha   90.00
_cell.angle_beta   90.00
_cell.angle_gamma   90.00
#
_symmetry.space_group_name_H-M   'P 1'
#
loop_
_entity.id
_entity.type
_entity.pdbx_description
1 polymer ?
#
loop_
_entity_poly.entity_id
_entity_poly.type
_entity_poly.pdbx_seq_one_letter_code
_entity_poly.pdbx_strand_id
1 'polypeptide(L)'
;MLSLTEEYLAVSHDLLAFIDESPSMFHTANAIRNRLEEAGFVYLSEGATWNVSPGGCYFTVRNNSSVIAWKVGEKFNTDASCRRAPYQGAPYHFQIAAAHGDSPSYKVKAVPEVQSAQKMLRLSVEAYGGMIDHTWFDRPLGLAGRVLVRSGARIESRLINITRDVALIPSLAIHLDHASGLTPELNRSVDLMPLFSAGELSEGSFKRMIAKEAGVNEEDVLSWDLFLADHTGGRIWGIQDEFVSAGHLDDLQAAYAALRAFLASDNDTDISVYACFDNEEVGSNTKQGAL
;
A
#
# COMPACT_ATOMS: atom_id res chain seq x y z
N MET A 1 11.15 -32.94 2.31
CA MET A 1 11.06 -31.97 3.42
C MET A 1 12.23 -31.03 3.20
N LEU A 2 11.95 -29.71 3.03
CA LEU A 2 12.99 -28.69 2.90
C LEU A 2 13.79 -28.61 4.22
N SER A 3 15.05 -28.20 4.17
CA SER A 3 15.79 -27.85 5.38
C SER A 3 15.17 -26.58 5.98
N LEU A 4 15.37 -26.32 7.30
CA LEU A 4 14.90 -25.10 7.95
C LEU A 4 15.38 -23.83 7.23
N THR A 5 16.60 -23.85 6.71
CA THR A 5 17.17 -22.72 5.95
C THR A 5 16.43 -22.50 4.61
N GLU A 6 16.13 -23.57 3.87
CA GLU A 6 15.35 -23.49 2.62
C GLU A 6 13.91 -23.00 2.87
N GLU A 7 13.31 -23.39 3.99
CA GLU A 7 11.97 -22.95 4.38
C GLU A 7 11.96 -21.46 4.73
N TYR A 8 12.94 -20.97 5.50
CA TYR A 8 13.05 -19.53 5.82
C TYR A 8 13.33 -18.68 4.59
N LEU A 9 14.19 -19.13 3.70
CA LEU A 9 14.45 -18.42 2.44
C LEU A 9 13.19 -18.37 1.56
N ALA A 10 12.43 -19.45 1.47
CA ALA A 10 11.18 -19.47 0.72
C ALA A 10 10.17 -18.46 1.26
N VAL A 11 10.03 -18.36 2.60
CA VAL A 11 9.16 -17.36 3.25
C VAL A 11 9.67 -15.93 2.99
N SER A 12 10.99 -15.72 3.04
CA SER A 12 11.59 -14.42 2.78
C SER A 12 11.38 -13.97 1.33
N HIS A 13 11.51 -14.88 0.37
CA HIS A 13 11.22 -14.58 -1.04
C HIS A 13 9.74 -14.27 -1.28
N ASP A 14 8.82 -14.99 -0.64
CA ASP A 14 7.38 -14.71 -0.74
C ASP A 14 7.01 -13.36 -0.10
N LEU A 15 7.64 -13.00 1.03
CA LEU A 15 7.53 -11.65 1.62
C LEU A 15 7.99 -10.57 0.65
N LEU A 16 9.17 -10.75 0.03
CA LEU A 16 9.70 -9.78 -0.92
C LEU A 16 8.80 -9.64 -2.15
N ALA A 17 8.26 -10.75 -2.66
CA ALA A 17 7.30 -10.73 -3.76
C ALA A 17 6.01 -9.96 -3.36
N PHE A 18 5.50 -10.17 -2.13
CA PHE A 18 4.35 -9.42 -1.63
C PHE A 18 4.63 -7.92 -1.54
N ILE A 19 5.84 -7.52 -1.10
CA ILE A 19 6.26 -6.12 -1.04
C ILE A 19 6.35 -5.53 -2.45
N ASP A 20 6.95 -6.24 -3.40
CA ASP A 20 7.08 -5.78 -4.80
C ASP A 20 5.71 -5.63 -5.48
N GLU A 21 4.72 -6.46 -5.12
CA GLU A 21 3.33 -6.33 -5.55
C GLU A 21 2.59 -5.15 -4.90
N SER A 22 3.14 -4.54 -3.85
CA SER A 22 2.50 -3.59 -2.95
C SER A 22 3.15 -2.19 -2.94
N PRO A 23 3.41 -1.56 -4.10
CA PRO A 23 4.08 -0.26 -4.17
C PRO A 23 3.20 0.92 -3.68
N SER A 24 1.95 0.69 -3.31
CA SER A 24 1.05 1.65 -2.65
C SER A 24 -0.05 0.90 -1.89
N MET A 25 -0.73 1.56 -0.95
CA MET A 25 -1.85 1.01 -0.18
C MET A 25 -2.93 0.36 -1.05
N PHE A 26 -3.18 0.89 -2.25
CA PHE A 26 -4.16 0.34 -3.19
C PHE A 26 -3.69 -1.00 -3.78
N HIS A 27 -2.41 -1.10 -4.06
CA HIS A 27 -1.78 -2.34 -4.53
C HIS A 27 -1.71 -3.37 -3.41
N THR A 28 -1.39 -2.95 -2.18
CA THR A 28 -1.41 -3.82 -0.99
C THR A 28 -2.79 -4.45 -0.79
N ALA A 29 -3.84 -3.63 -0.81
CA ALA A 29 -5.21 -4.14 -0.68
C ALA A 29 -5.57 -5.11 -1.82
N ASN A 30 -5.11 -4.85 -3.05
CA ASN A 30 -5.32 -5.75 -4.18
C ASN A 30 -4.52 -7.06 -4.05
N ALA A 31 -3.27 -7.00 -3.60
CA ALA A 31 -2.44 -8.19 -3.37
C ALA A 31 -3.03 -9.09 -2.28
N ILE A 32 -3.53 -8.50 -1.19
CA ILE A 32 -4.25 -9.23 -0.13
C ILE A 32 -5.54 -9.84 -0.67
N ARG A 33 -6.34 -9.07 -1.40
CA ARG A 33 -7.57 -9.54 -2.04
C ARG A 33 -7.31 -10.78 -2.90
N ASN A 34 -6.32 -10.72 -3.79
CA ASN A 34 -6.00 -11.84 -4.68
C ASN A 34 -5.66 -13.11 -3.88
N ARG A 35 -4.83 -13.00 -2.84
CA ARG A 35 -4.49 -14.13 -1.97
C ARG A 35 -5.69 -14.70 -1.22
N LEU A 36 -6.63 -13.85 -0.81
CA LEU A 36 -7.88 -14.27 -0.18
C LEU A 36 -8.80 -14.99 -1.18
N GLU A 37 -8.96 -14.47 -2.39
CA GLU A 37 -9.74 -15.09 -3.47
C GLU A 37 -9.16 -16.46 -3.87
N GLU A 38 -7.83 -16.56 -4.01
CA GLU A 38 -7.11 -17.81 -4.27
C GLU A 38 -7.30 -18.85 -3.13
N ALA A 39 -7.42 -18.38 -1.89
CA ALA A 39 -7.72 -19.21 -0.73
C ALA A 39 -9.22 -19.55 -0.59
N GLY A 40 -10.07 -19.12 -1.52
CA GLY A 40 -11.50 -19.45 -1.55
C GLY A 40 -12.39 -18.57 -0.68
N PHE A 41 -11.91 -17.41 -0.23
CA PHE A 41 -12.73 -16.45 0.50
C PHE A 41 -13.72 -15.75 -0.42
N VAL A 42 -14.92 -15.49 0.09
CA VAL A 42 -16.01 -14.84 -0.64
C VAL A 42 -15.97 -13.32 -0.37
N TYR A 43 -15.86 -12.53 -1.44
CA TYR A 43 -15.97 -11.09 -1.34
C TYR A 43 -17.40 -10.65 -1.01
N LEU A 44 -17.56 -9.83 0.02
CA LEU A 44 -18.81 -9.21 0.42
C LEU A 44 -18.72 -7.69 0.25
N SER A 45 -19.50 -7.14 -0.68
CA SER A 45 -19.59 -5.69 -0.87
C SER A 45 -20.20 -5.00 0.34
N GLU A 46 -19.62 -3.89 0.82
CA GLU A 46 -20.17 -3.11 1.94
C GLU A 46 -21.60 -2.62 1.72
N GLY A 47 -21.97 -2.37 0.46
CA GLY A 47 -23.32 -1.90 0.11
C GLY A 47 -24.36 -3.00 -0.06
N ALA A 48 -24.02 -4.27 0.12
CA ALA A 48 -24.90 -5.41 -0.04
C ALA A 48 -25.35 -6.00 1.30
N THR A 49 -26.43 -6.79 1.28
CA THR A 49 -26.81 -7.63 2.41
C THR A 49 -25.86 -8.83 2.49
N TRP A 50 -25.28 -9.05 3.66
CA TRP A 50 -24.32 -10.14 3.88
C TRP A 50 -25.03 -11.39 4.39
N ASN A 51 -24.80 -12.50 3.70
CA ASN A 51 -25.21 -13.84 4.14
C ASN A 51 -23.97 -14.56 4.68
N VAL A 52 -23.79 -14.51 5.98
CA VAL A 52 -22.66 -15.12 6.69
C VAL A 52 -23.15 -16.37 7.40
N SER A 53 -22.42 -17.48 7.24
CA SER A 53 -22.76 -18.79 7.84
C SER A 53 -21.57 -19.40 8.56
N PRO A 54 -21.80 -20.28 9.54
CA PRO A 54 -20.74 -21.10 10.14
C PRO A 54 -19.92 -21.85 9.08
N GLY A 55 -18.62 -21.95 9.29
CA GLY A 55 -17.65 -22.52 8.35
C GLY A 55 -17.29 -21.61 7.16
N GLY A 56 -17.92 -20.45 7.02
CA GLY A 56 -17.68 -19.55 5.90
C GLY A 56 -16.44 -18.66 6.09
N CYS A 57 -15.78 -18.36 4.97
CA CYS A 57 -14.63 -17.48 4.87
C CYS A 57 -14.98 -16.29 3.98
N TYR A 58 -14.83 -15.08 4.50
CA TYR A 58 -15.31 -13.87 3.85
C TYR A 58 -14.30 -12.74 3.95
N PHE A 59 -14.41 -11.77 3.05
CA PHE A 59 -13.70 -10.50 3.18
C PHE A 59 -14.48 -9.35 2.54
N THR A 60 -14.14 -8.14 2.97
CA THR A 60 -14.58 -6.89 2.37
C THR A 60 -13.41 -5.95 2.13
N VAL A 61 -13.56 -5.03 1.19
CA VAL A 61 -12.55 -4.02 0.85
C VAL A 61 -13.19 -2.66 0.91
N ARG A 62 -12.59 -1.74 1.65
CA ARG A 62 -13.05 -0.36 1.77
C ARG A 62 -12.11 0.59 1.03
N ASN A 63 -12.68 1.47 0.23
CA ASN A 63 -11.96 2.48 -0.56
C ASN A 63 -10.84 1.91 -1.47
N ASN A 64 -10.83 0.59 -1.73
CA ASN A 64 -9.75 -0.14 -2.41
C ASN A 64 -8.38 0.00 -1.73
N SER A 65 -8.32 0.31 -0.43
CA SER A 65 -7.09 0.52 0.31
C SER A 65 -7.02 -0.19 1.67
N SER A 66 -8.17 -0.61 2.22
CA SER A 66 -8.23 -1.43 3.44
C SER A 66 -8.97 -2.72 3.20
N VAL A 67 -8.55 -3.79 3.88
CA VAL A 67 -9.15 -5.12 3.79
C VAL A 67 -9.46 -5.64 5.17
N ILE A 68 -10.66 -6.18 5.35
CA ILE A 68 -11.01 -6.98 6.53
C ILE A 68 -11.49 -8.33 6.04
N ALA A 69 -10.86 -9.41 6.51
CA ALA A 69 -11.23 -10.79 6.23
C ALA A 69 -11.55 -11.53 7.52
N TRP A 70 -12.48 -12.50 7.45
CA TRP A 70 -12.83 -13.29 8.61
C TRP A 70 -13.20 -14.72 8.25
N LYS A 71 -12.92 -15.62 9.19
CA LYS A 71 -13.36 -17.02 9.20
C LYS A 71 -14.36 -17.21 10.32
N VAL A 72 -15.50 -17.80 10.03
CA VAL A 72 -16.50 -18.18 11.02
C VAL A 72 -16.33 -19.67 11.35
N GLY A 73 -16.12 -20.00 12.62
CA GLY A 73 -15.95 -21.39 13.03
C GLY A 73 -17.12 -22.29 12.61
N GLU A 74 -16.86 -23.54 12.27
CA GLU A 74 -17.91 -24.49 11.84
C GLU A 74 -18.97 -24.74 12.94
N LYS A 75 -18.55 -24.70 14.21
CA LYS A 75 -19.40 -24.86 15.40
C LYS A 75 -19.88 -23.54 15.98
N PHE A 76 -19.72 -22.44 15.22
CA PHE A 76 -20.17 -21.12 15.64
C PHE A 76 -21.68 -21.14 15.88
N ASN A 77 -22.10 -20.76 17.10
CA ASN A 77 -23.48 -20.77 17.48
C ASN A 77 -23.97 -19.38 17.82
N THR A 78 -24.98 -18.94 17.11
CA THR A 78 -25.67 -17.65 17.33
C THR A 78 -26.81 -17.73 18.32
N ASP A 79 -27.07 -18.89 18.96
CA ASP A 79 -28.21 -19.05 19.86
C ASP A 79 -28.15 -18.06 21.02
N ALA A 80 -29.12 -17.16 21.03
CA ALA A 80 -29.25 -16.11 22.03
C ALA A 80 -29.55 -16.63 23.45
N SER A 81 -29.91 -17.90 23.60
CA SER A 81 -30.14 -18.54 24.90
C SER A 81 -28.86 -18.69 25.73
N CYS A 82 -27.70 -18.63 25.08
CA CYS A 82 -26.39 -18.59 25.73
C CYS A 82 -26.00 -17.20 26.27
N ARG A 83 -26.78 -16.16 26.03
CA ARG A 83 -26.51 -14.79 26.48
C ARG A 83 -26.85 -14.61 27.97
N ARG A 84 -26.19 -15.33 28.88
CA ARG A 84 -26.28 -15.10 30.31
C ARG A 84 -25.06 -14.36 30.83
N ALA A 85 -25.29 -13.10 31.21
CA ALA A 85 -24.42 -12.18 31.95
C ALA A 85 -23.13 -11.67 31.22
N PRO A 86 -22.75 -10.41 31.39
CA PRO A 86 -21.75 -9.72 30.56
C PRO A 86 -20.31 -10.19 30.74
N TYR A 87 -20.02 -11.19 31.54
CA TYR A 87 -18.64 -11.67 31.77
C TYR A 87 -18.51 -13.18 32.05
N GLN A 88 -19.56 -13.99 31.91
CA GLN A 88 -19.44 -15.44 32.07
C GLN A 88 -19.91 -16.15 30.81
N GLY A 89 -18.92 -16.49 29.93
CA GLY A 89 -19.13 -17.39 28.82
C GLY A 89 -19.88 -16.76 27.63
N ALA A 90 -19.30 -15.76 26.99
CA ALA A 90 -19.71 -15.48 25.61
C ALA A 90 -19.56 -16.77 24.79
N PRO A 91 -20.57 -17.14 23.97
CA PRO A 91 -20.53 -18.40 23.20
C PRO A 91 -19.45 -18.37 22.11
N TYR A 92 -18.84 -17.25 21.87
CA TYR A 92 -17.76 -17.02 20.91
C TYR A 92 -16.98 -15.75 21.26
N HIS A 93 -15.79 -15.61 20.69
CA HIS A 93 -15.01 -14.38 20.76
C HIS A 93 -14.35 -14.10 19.39
N PHE A 94 -13.83 -12.89 19.24
CA PHE A 94 -13.04 -12.52 18.07
C PHE A 94 -11.56 -12.67 18.38
N GLN A 95 -10.82 -13.27 17.45
CA GLN A 95 -9.36 -13.28 17.43
C GLN A 95 -8.91 -12.41 16.27
N ILE A 96 -8.36 -11.23 16.58
CA ILE A 96 -8.06 -10.20 15.58
C ILE A 96 -6.56 -10.05 15.45
N ALA A 97 -6.05 -10.20 14.22
CA ALA A 97 -4.71 -9.77 13.83
C ALA A 97 -4.85 -8.57 12.89
N ALA A 98 -4.18 -7.46 13.24
CA ALA A 98 -4.28 -6.22 12.49
C ALA A 98 -2.90 -5.69 12.11
N ALA A 99 -2.82 -5.06 10.95
CA ALA A 99 -1.65 -4.39 10.40
C ALA A 99 -2.12 -3.22 9.51
N HIS A 100 -1.18 -2.42 8.98
CA HIS A 100 -1.52 -1.43 7.97
C HIS A 100 -0.81 -1.70 6.63
N GLY A 101 -1.35 -1.13 5.57
CA GLY A 101 -0.89 -1.38 4.20
C GLY A 101 -0.36 -0.15 3.48
N ASP A 102 -0.43 1.03 4.12
CA ASP A 102 0.18 2.26 3.64
C ASP A 102 1.64 2.36 4.14
N SER A 103 2.43 3.18 3.48
CA SER A 103 3.83 3.44 3.84
C SER A 103 4.18 4.88 3.51
N PRO A 104 5.15 5.50 4.21
CA PRO A 104 5.56 6.87 3.94
C PRO A 104 6.05 7.05 2.50
N SER A 105 5.60 8.11 1.85
CA SER A 105 6.00 8.46 0.49
C SER A 105 5.70 9.93 0.18
N TYR A 106 5.93 10.36 -1.06
CA TYR A 106 5.55 11.67 -1.58
C TYR A 106 4.38 11.51 -2.54
N LYS A 107 3.23 12.10 -2.15
CA LYS A 107 2.01 12.13 -2.96
C LYS A 107 2.10 13.23 -4.01
N VAL A 108 1.78 12.90 -5.25
CA VAL A 108 1.68 13.88 -6.35
C VAL A 108 0.42 14.71 -6.19
N LYS A 109 0.58 16.04 -6.15
CA LYS A 109 -0.53 16.99 -5.98
C LYS A 109 -1.46 17.05 -7.20
N ALA A 110 -2.66 17.60 -7.00
CA ALA A 110 -3.66 17.77 -8.07
C ALA A 110 -3.18 18.69 -9.20
N VAL A 111 -2.33 19.69 -8.89
CA VAL A 111 -1.59 20.51 -9.87
C VAL A 111 -0.13 20.04 -9.79
N PRO A 112 0.25 19.06 -10.63
CA PRO A 112 1.49 18.31 -10.41
C PRO A 112 2.72 19.00 -11.01
N GLU A 113 2.57 19.83 -12.03
CA GLU A 113 3.67 20.30 -12.85
C GLU A 113 4.13 21.72 -12.44
N VAL A 114 5.42 21.85 -12.19
CA VAL A 114 6.07 23.13 -11.89
C VAL A 114 7.23 23.33 -12.86
N GLN A 115 7.12 24.33 -13.71
CA GLN A 115 8.19 24.69 -14.65
C GLN A 115 9.22 25.59 -14.00
N SER A 116 10.51 25.22 -14.07
CA SER A 116 11.61 26.07 -13.63
C SER A 116 12.02 27.07 -14.69
N ALA A 117 12.84 28.08 -14.29
CA ALA A 117 13.38 29.07 -15.19
C ALA A 117 14.22 28.48 -16.35
N GLN A 118 14.82 27.33 -16.17
CA GLN A 118 15.60 26.57 -17.16
C GLN A 118 14.74 25.68 -18.06
N LYS A 119 13.42 25.85 -18.04
CA LYS A 119 12.42 25.01 -18.74
C LYS A 119 12.36 23.54 -18.23
N MET A 120 13.06 23.21 -17.16
CA MET A 120 12.90 21.90 -16.55
C MET A 120 11.51 21.77 -15.93
N LEU A 121 10.90 20.60 -16.06
CA LEU A 121 9.63 20.29 -15.45
C LEU A 121 9.88 19.48 -14.17
N ARG A 122 9.30 19.91 -13.06
CA ARG A 122 9.36 19.25 -11.75
C ARG A 122 7.96 18.83 -11.35
N LEU A 123 7.85 17.81 -10.52
CA LEU A 123 6.56 17.41 -9.93
C LEU A 123 6.37 18.08 -8.56
N SER A 124 5.20 18.68 -8.37
CA SER A 124 4.75 19.16 -7.06
C SER A 124 4.24 17.98 -6.26
N VAL A 125 4.88 17.71 -5.15
CA VAL A 125 4.55 16.61 -4.25
C VAL A 125 4.29 17.12 -2.83
N GLU A 126 3.65 16.30 -2.02
CA GLU A 126 3.49 16.50 -0.58
C GLU A 126 3.88 15.23 0.16
N ALA A 127 4.46 15.40 1.35
CA ALA A 127 4.80 14.26 2.18
C ALA A 127 3.53 13.55 2.67
N TYR A 128 3.51 12.24 2.54
CA TYR A 128 2.53 11.34 3.12
C TYR A 128 3.22 10.53 4.21
N GLY A 129 2.82 10.73 5.47
CA GLY A 129 3.46 10.10 6.62
C GLY A 129 4.79 10.71 7.06
N GLY A 130 5.40 10.07 8.03
CA GLY A 130 6.72 10.42 8.57
C GLY A 130 7.83 9.63 7.89
N MET A 131 8.85 10.30 7.36
CA MET A 131 9.93 9.62 6.66
C MET A 131 11.28 10.32 6.87
N ILE A 132 12.35 9.60 6.58
CA ILE A 132 13.71 10.14 6.54
C ILE A 132 13.93 10.72 5.14
N ASP A 133 13.72 12.02 4.98
CA ASP A 133 13.71 12.71 3.67
C ASP A 133 14.96 12.45 2.83
N HIS A 134 16.14 12.46 3.43
CA HIS A 134 17.40 12.33 2.68
C HIS A 134 17.63 10.93 2.08
N THR A 135 16.90 9.91 2.49
CA THR A 135 16.97 8.58 1.85
C THR A 135 16.31 8.56 0.46
N TRP A 136 15.56 9.60 0.12
CA TRP A 136 14.86 9.72 -1.16
C TRP A 136 15.69 10.42 -2.24
N PHE A 137 16.82 11.06 -1.87
CA PHE A 137 17.67 11.74 -2.83
C PHE A 137 18.45 10.77 -3.71
N ASP A 138 18.75 11.22 -4.93
CA ASP A 138 19.64 10.60 -5.92
C ASP A 138 19.26 9.19 -6.34
N ARG A 139 18.02 8.78 -6.07
CA ARG A 139 17.49 7.50 -6.57
C ARG A 139 16.45 7.73 -7.66
N PRO A 140 16.51 6.96 -8.74
CA PRO A 140 15.47 6.95 -9.74
C PRO A 140 14.15 6.45 -9.12
N LEU A 141 13.03 7.10 -9.47
CA LEU A 141 11.72 6.82 -8.92
C LEU A 141 10.70 6.63 -10.02
N GLY A 142 9.83 5.67 -9.83
CA GLY A 142 8.59 5.50 -10.56
C GLY A 142 7.41 6.15 -9.86
N LEU A 143 6.20 5.73 -10.23
CA LEU A 143 4.94 6.19 -9.64
C LEU A 143 4.01 5.00 -9.43
N ALA A 144 3.36 4.94 -8.29
CA ALA A 144 2.35 3.94 -8.01
C ALA A 144 1.12 4.53 -7.30
N GLY A 145 -0.03 3.92 -7.49
CA GLY A 145 -1.27 4.36 -6.86
C GLY A 145 -2.48 4.05 -7.70
N ARG A 146 -3.48 4.92 -7.65
CA ARG A 146 -4.71 4.79 -8.46
C ARG A 146 -5.03 6.07 -9.22
N VAL A 147 -5.79 5.88 -10.29
CA VAL A 147 -6.41 6.95 -11.07
C VAL A 147 -7.91 6.71 -11.10
N LEU A 148 -8.68 7.76 -10.86
CA LEU A 148 -10.13 7.73 -11.05
C LEU A 148 -10.44 8.18 -12.48
N VAL A 149 -11.10 7.33 -13.22
CA VAL A 149 -11.43 7.57 -14.63
C VAL A 149 -12.93 7.52 -14.86
N ARG A 150 -13.38 8.30 -15.85
CA ARG A 150 -14.75 8.22 -16.35
C ARG A 150 -14.87 7.01 -17.30
N SER A 151 -15.83 6.15 -17.03
CA SER A 151 -16.17 4.98 -17.85
C SER A 151 -17.66 5.01 -18.14
N GLY A 152 -18.05 5.67 -19.24
CA GLY A 152 -19.45 5.95 -19.54
C GLY A 152 -20.12 6.80 -18.46
N ALA A 153 -21.18 6.27 -17.83
CA ALA A 153 -21.88 6.93 -16.72
C ALA A 153 -21.30 6.61 -15.34
N ARG A 154 -20.19 5.87 -15.25
CA ARG A 154 -19.57 5.44 -13.98
C ARG A 154 -18.20 6.07 -13.80
N ILE A 155 -17.76 6.07 -12.55
CA ILE A 155 -16.36 6.35 -12.17
C ILE A 155 -15.73 5.02 -11.79
N GLU A 156 -14.58 4.73 -12.40
CA GLU A 156 -13.78 3.54 -12.11
C GLU A 156 -12.46 3.95 -11.48
N SER A 157 -11.97 3.12 -10.57
CA SER A 157 -10.61 3.22 -10.02
C SER A 157 -9.71 2.26 -10.79
N ARG A 158 -8.62 2.76 -11.35
CA ARG A 158 -7.59 1.95 -12.02
C ARG A 158 -6.27 2.06 -11.30
N LEU A 159 -5.66 0.92 -11.01
CA LEU A 159 -4.33 0.87 -10.44
C LEU A 159 -3.29 1.26 -11.49
N ILE A 160 -2.31 2.04 -11.07
CA ILE A 160 -1.18 2.48 -11.88
C ILE A 160 0.09 2.09 -11.15
N ASN A 161 0.98 1.40 -11.86
CA ASN A 161 2.33 1.08 -11.40
C ASN A 161 3.32 1.34 -12.54
N ILE A 162 3.93 2.52 -12.53
CA ILE A 162 4.95 2.93 -13.51
C ILE A 162 6.30 2.53 -12.93
N THR A 163 6.79 1.37 -13.32
CA THR A 163 8.06 0.80 -12.83
C THR A 163 9.29 1.37 -13.53
N ARG A 164 9.12 2.07 -14.65
CA ARG A 164 10.21 2.82 -15.27
C ARG A 164 10.55 4.06 -14.47
N ASP A 165 11.82 4.45 -14.46
CA ASP A 165 12.29 5.64 -13.78
C ASP A 165 11.78 6.90 -14.51
N VAL A 166 10.92 7.66 -13.86
CA VAL A 166 10.29 8.88 -14.41
C VAL A 166 10.59 10.13 -13.61
N ALA A 167 11.13 9.98 -12.41
CA ALA A 167 11.38 11.10 -11.51
C ALA A 167 12.66 10.88 -10.69
N LEU A 168 13.27 11.95 -10.22
CA LEU A 168 14.43 11.90 -9.32
C LEU A 168 14.47 13.17 -8.47
N ILE A 169 14.69 13.04 -7.17
CA ILE A 169 14.96 14.16 -6.27
C ILE A 169 16.48 14.33 -6.20
N PRO A 170 17.07 15.37 -6.83
CA PRO A 170 18.51 15.53 -6.85
C PRO A 170 19.02 16.11 -5.54
N SER A 171 20.11 15.59 -5.00
CA SER A 171 20.88 16.25 -3.96
C SER A 171 21.74 17.38 -4.53
N LEU A 172 22.18 18.26 -3.65
CA LEU A 172 23.14 19.31 -4.03
C LEU A 172 24.56 18.80 -3.81
N ALA A 173 25.41 19.01 -4.81
CA ALA A 173 26.82 18.64 -4.71
C ALA A 173 27.51 19.42 -3.56
N ILE A 174 28.37 18.76 -2.80
CA ILE A 174 29.07 19.34 -1.64
C ILE A 174 29.81 20.64 -1.99
N HIS A 175 30.31 20.77 -3.21
CA HIS A 175 30.99 22.00 -3.66
C HIS A 175 30.09 23.21 -3.80
N LEU A 176 28.77 23.01 -3.86
CA LEU A 176 27.76 24.07 -3.97
C LEU A 176 27.09 24.36 -2.63
N ASP A 177 27.25 23.49 -1.66
CA ASP A 177 26.65 23.61 -0.34
C ASP A 177 27.65 23.24 0.78
N HIS A 178 28.63 24.08 0.99
CA HIS A 178 29.61 23.91 2.08
C HIS A 178 29.01 24.21 3.46
N ALA A 179 27.85 24.87 3.54
CA ALA A 179 27.26 25.33 4.79
C ALA A 179 26.29 24.34 5.41
N SER A 180 25.71 23.42 4.64
CA SER A 180 24.63 22.55 5.11
C SER A 180 25.05 21.41 6.03
N GLY A 181 26.33 21.24 6.27
CA GLY A 181 26.80 20.24 7.23
C GLY A 181 26.19 18.84 7.01
N LEU A 182 26.09 18.06 8.09
CA LEU A 182 25.57 16.67 8.02
C LEU A 182 24.02 16.56 8.01
N THR A 183 23.30 17.66 8.29
CA THR A 183 21.83 17.67 8.35
C THR A 183 21.28 19.02 7.86
N PRO A 184 21.13 19.24 6.54
CA PRO A 184 20.48 20.44 6.04
C PRO A 184 19.00 20.49 6.49
N GLU A 185 18.53 21.66 6.88
CA GLU A 185 17.10 21.91 7.04
C GLU A 185 16.45 21.91 5.65
N LEU A 186 15.73 20.84 5.33
CA LEU A 186 15.07 20.68 4.05
C LEU A 186 13.71 21.38 4.04
N ASN A 187 13.49 22.21 3.04
CA ASN A 187 12.14 22.70 2.72
C ASN A 187 11.46 21.71 1.77
N ARG A 188 10.59 20.87 2.33
CA ARG A 188 9.89 19.83 1.57
C ARG A 188 9.14 20.34 0.34
N SER A 189 8.66 21.58 0.36
CA SER A 189 7.93 22.17 -0.77
C SER A 189 8.82 22.68 -1.90
N VAL A 190 10.13 22.79 -1.68
CA VAL A 190 11.10 23.32 -2.63
C VAL A 190 12.16 22.29 -3.00
N ASP A 191 12.79 21.69 -1.98
CA ASP A 191 13.96 20.84 -2.17
C ASP A 191 13.57 19.42 -2.61
N LEU A 192 12.37 18.96 -2.23
CA LEU A 192 11.90 17.59 -2.50
C LEU A 192 10.99 17.47 -3.73
N MET A 193 10.88 18.52 -4.55
CA MET A 193 10.18 18.40 -5.84
C MET A 193 11.04 17.64 -6.86
N PRO A 194 10.62 16.41 -7.28
CA PRO A 194 11.44 15.62 -8.20
C PRO A 194 11.55 16.27 -9.58
N LEU A 195 12.69 16.11 -10.21
CA LEU A 195 12.86 16.36 -11.63
C LEU A 195 12.06 15.34 -12.44
N PHE A 196 11.33 15.82 -13.44
CA PHE A 196 10.47 15.01 -14.29
C PHE A 196 10.85 15.14 -15.78
N SER A 197 11.36 16.31 -16.21
CA SER A 197 11.86 16.52 -17.56
C SER A 197 12.92 17.62 -17.59
N ALA A 198 13.89 17.47 -18.49
CA ALA A 198 14.94 18.47 -18.75
C ALA A 198 14.58 19.48 -19.87
N GLY A 199 13.29 19.69 -20.13
CA GLY A 199 12.80 20.70 -21.08
C GLY A 199 12.14 20.16 -22.34
N GLU A 200 12.08 18.83 -22.51
CA GLU A 200 11.40 18.18 -23.63
C GLU A 200 9.87 18.11 -23.46
N LEU A 201 9.39 18.17 -22.22
CA LEU A 201 7.99 18.10 -21.88
C LEU A 201 7.41 19.49 -21.58
N SER A 202 6.14 19.68 -21.90
CA SER A 202 5.37 20.89 -21.61
C SER A 202 4.26 20.59 -20.59
N GLU A 203 3.61 21.63 -20.11
CA GLU A 203 2.42 21.54 -19.25
C GLU A 203 1.39 20.54 -19.82
N GLY A 204 0.75 19.78 -18.96
CA GLY A 204 -0.18 18.71 -19.29
C GLY A 204 0.47 17.36 -19.61
N SER A 205 1.81 17.27 -19.67
CA SER A 205 2.50 16.01 -19.98
C SER A 205 2.30 14.93 -18.92
N PHE A 206 2.19 15.31 -17.65
CA PHE A 206 1.91 14.37 -16.57
C PHE A 206 0.53 13.71 -16.77
N LYS A 207 -0.51 14.52 -17.00
CA LYS A 207 -1.87 13.97 -17.20
C LYS A 207 -1.94 13.09 -18.44
N ARG A 208 -1.27 13.47 -19.55
CA ARG A 208 -1.17 12.62 -20.76
C ARG A 208 -0.50 11.28 -20.47
N MET A 209 0.60 11.29 -19.70
CA MET A 209 1.28 10.06 -19.29
C MET A 209 0.35 9.16 -18.48
N ILE A 210 -0.34 9.71 -17.47
CA ILE A 210 -1.25 8.95 -16.63
C ILE A 210 -2.45 8.41 -17.41
N ALA A 211 -3.01 9.17 -18.35
CA ALA A 211 -4.09 8.72 -19.22
C ALA A 211 -3.65 7.52 -20.07
N LYS A 212 -2.44 7.59 -20.64
CA LYS A 212 -1.85 6.49 -21.41
C LYS A 212 -1.66 5.23 -20.56
N GLU A 213 -1.10 5.36 -19.36
CA GLU A 213 -0.92 4.21 -18.43
C GLU A 213 -2.27 3.64 -17.97
N ALA A 214 -3.27 4.48 -17.76
CA ALA A 214 -4.63 4.06 -17.43
C ALA A 214 -5.41 3.48 -18.62
N GLY A 215 -4.91 3.62 -19.86
CA GLY A 215 -5.59 3.16 -21.07
C GLY A 215 -6.89 3.92 -21.35
N VAL A 216 -6.91 5.24 -21.13
CA VAL A 216 -8.05 6.14 -21.35
C VAL A 216 -7.64 7.41 -22.08
N ASN A 217 -8.62 8.21 -22.52
CA ASN A 217 -8.35 9.55 -23.02
C ASN A 217 -8.03 10.51 -21.84
N GLU A 218 -7.32 11.58 -22.14
CA GLU A 218 -6.91 12.57 -21.12
C GLU A 218 -8.13 13.24 -20.43
N GLU A 219 -9.20 13.50 -21.17
CA GLU A 219 -10.46 14.06 -20.63
C GLU A 219 -11.20 13.13 -19.68
N ASP A 220 -10.95 11.81 -19.76
CA ASP A 220 -11.57 10.82 -18.88
C ASP A 220 -10.82 10.65 -17.56
N VAL A 221 -9.60 11.18 -17.41
CA VAL A 221 -8.89 11.23 -16.14
C VAL A 221 -9.49 12.31 -15.25
N LEU A 222 -10.13 11.91 -14.16
CA LEU A 222 -10.84 12.79 -13.23
C LEU A 222 -9.96 13.24 -12.06
N SER A 223 -9.23 12.32 -11.47
CA SER A 223 -8.29 12.58 -10.38
C SER A 223 -7.34 11.41 -10.19
N TRP A 224 -6.37 11.58 -9.30
CA TRP A 224 -5.41 10.53 -8.92
C TRP A 224 -5.02 10.61 -7.46
N ASP A 225 -4.64 9.45 -6.93
CA ASP A 225 -3.87 9.27 -5.71
C ASP A 225 -2.61 8.51 -6.12
N LEU A 226 -1.57 9.24 -6.54
CA LEU A 226 -0.30 8.69 -7.02
C LEU A 226 0.84 9.13 -6.11
N PHE A 227 1.75 8.21 -5.87
CA PHE A 227 2.89 8.36 -4.97
C PHE A 227 4.18 8.07 -5.72
N LEU A 228 5.27 8.71 -5.31
CA LEU A 228 6.60 8.29 -5.75
C LEU A 228 6.86 6.86 -5.25
N ALA A 229 7.42 6.02 -6.10
CA ALA A 229 7.70 4.63 -5.77
C ALA A 229 9.15 4.27 -6.11
N ASP A 230 9.84 3.66 -5.15
CA ASP A 230 11.15 3.04 -5.38
C ASP A 230 10.94 1.59 -5.83
N HIS A 231 11.38 1.27 -7.02
CA HIS A 231 11.29 -0.07 -7.61
C HIS A 231 12.60 -0.85 -7.54
N THR A 232 13.49 -0.50 -6.63
CA THR A 232 14.79 -1.19 -6.49
C THR A 232 14.63 -2.67 -6.12
N GLY A 233 13.47 -3.06 -5.60
CA GLY A 233 13.17 -4.42 -5.16
C GLY A 233 13.85 -4.80 -3.84
N GLY A 234 13.25 -5.74 -3.14
CA GLY A 234 13.82 -6.28 -1.92
C GLY A 234 14.96 -7.27 -2.18
N ARG A 235 15.84 -7.46 -1.19
CA ARG A 235 17.01 -8.34 -1.31
C ARG A 235 17.24 -9.14 -0.05
N ILE A 236 17.66 -10.40 -0.23
CA ILE A 236 18.28 -11.21 0.83
C ILE A 236 19.78 -11.04 0.70
N TRP A 237 20.47 -10.83 1.81
CA TRP A 237 21.90 -10.57 1.83
C TRP A 237 22.57 -10.95 3.16
N GLY A 238 23.87 -10.81 3.24
CA GLY A 238 24.71 -11.26 4.32
C GLY A 238 25.61 -12.41 3.83
N ILE A 239 26.60 -12.79 4.62
CA ILE A 239 27.53 -13.88 4.27
C ILE A 239 26.80 -15.23 4.19
N GLN A 240 25.70 -15.38 4.92
CA GLN A 240 24.91 -16.59 5.01
C GLN A 240 23.42 -16.33 4.69
N ASP A 241 23.11 -15.26 3.95
CA ASP A 241 21.75 -14.86 3.59
C ASP A 241 20.82 -14.62 4.79
N GLU A 242 21.38 -14.05 5.88
CA GLU A 242 20.69 -13.86 7.14
C GLU A 242 19.89 -12.55 7.28
N PHE A 243 19.97 -11.65 6.29
CA PHE A 243 19.29 -10.36 6.29
C PHE A 243 18.33 -10.20 5.12
N VAL A 244 17.23 -9.50 5.37
CA VAL A 244 16.29 -9.00 4.37
C VAL A 244 16.31 -7.48 4.39
N SER A 245 16.41 -6.85 3.23
CA SER A 245 16.24 -5.40 3.05
C SER A 245 15.24 -5.14 1.95
N ALA A 246 14.25 -4.32 2.23
CA ALA A 246 13.26 -3.85 1.27
C ALA A 246 12.73 -2.48 1.71
N GLY A 247 12.14 -1.71 0.80
CA GLY A 247 11.24 -0.65 1.17
C GLY A 247 9.97 -1.21 1.83
N HIS A 248 9.19 -0.37 2.50
CA HIS A 248 7.87 -0.72 3.03
C HIS A 248 7.83 -1.92 4.00
N LEU A 249 8.95 -2.30 4.63
CA LEU A 249 8.95 -3.36 5.65
C LEU A 249 8.02 -3.00 6.82
N ASP A 250 7.98 -1.74 7.20
CA ASP A 250 6.93 -1.15 8.02
C ASP A 250 5.78 -0.72 7.11
N ASP A 251 4.58 -1.30 7.15
CA ASP A 251 4.21 -2.45 8.01
C ASP A 251 3.85 -3.68 7.15
N LEU A 252 4.29 -3.72 5.87
CA LEU A 252 3.97 -4.83 4.97
C LEU A 252 4.51 -6.18 5.48
N GLN A 253 5.56 -6.17 6.31
CA GLN A 253 6.03 -7.39 6.95
C GLN A 253 4.99 -7.95 7.92
N ALA A 254 4.39 -7.12 8.78
CA ALA A 254 3.34 -7.56 9.69
C ALA A 254 2.06 -7.89 8.94
N ALA A 255 1.68 -7.08 7.93
CA ALA A 255 0.53 -7.37 7.07
C ALA A 255 0.66 -8.75 6.40
N TYR A 256 1.82 -9.08 5.85
CA TYR A 256 2.11 -10.38 5.25
C TYR A 256 2.10 -11.52 6.28
N ALA A 257 2.81 -11.34 7.40
CA ALA A 257 2.93 -12.37 8.43
C ALA A 257 1.57 -12.71 9.05
N ALA A 258 0.77 -11.67 9.37
CA ALA A 258 -0.57 -11.82 9.89
C ALA A 258 -1.52 -12.49 8.87
N LEU A 259 -1.43 -12.13 7.58
CA LEU A 259 -2.21 -12.76 6.52
C LEU A 259 -1.88 -14.25 6.40
N ARG A 260 -0.61 -14.60 6.37
CA ARG A 260 -0.18 -16.01 6.32
C ARG A 260 -0.66 -16.81 7.53
N ALA A 261 -0.49 -16.25 8.73
CA ALA A 261 -0.95 -16.89 9.96
C ALA A 261 -2.48 -17.07 9.95
N PHE A 262 -3.21 -16.04 9.52
CA PHE A 262 -4.65 -16.08 9.37
C PHE A 262 -5.09 -17.14 8.35
N LEU A 263 -4.47 -17.21 7.18
CA LEU A 263 -4.81 -18.22 6.17
C LEU A 263 -4.55 -19.65 6.66
N ALA A 264 -3.47 -19.87 7.42
CA ALA A 264 -3.09 -21.16 7.96
C ALA A 264 -3.84 -21.55 9.24
N SER A 265 -4.56 -20.61 9.89
CA SER A 265 -5.24 -20.89 11.16
C SER A 265 -6.50 -21.73 10.95
N ASP A 266 -6.74 -22.64 11.90
CA ASP A 266 -8.01 -23.34 12.05
C ASP A 266 -8.85 -22.67 13.15
N ASN A 267 -10.16 -22.71 12.97
CA ASN A 267 -11.11 -22.13 13.92
C ASN A 267 -12.43 -22.91 13.90
N ASP A 268 -12.77 -23.49 15.06
CA ASP A 268 -13.98 -24.30 15.21
C ASP A 268 -15.17 -23.48 15.74
N THR A 269 -14.94 -22.58 16.70
CA THR A 269 -16.01 -21.98 17.52
C THR A 269 -16.08 -20.47 17.45
N ASP A 270 -14.97 -19.82 17.08
CA ASP A 270 -14.81 -18.38 17.19
C ASP A 270 -14.84 -17.68 15.82
N ILE A 271 -14.59 -16.40 15.81
CA ILE A 271 -14.40 -15.62 14.58
C ILE A 271 -12.96 -15.13 14.55
N SER A 272 -12.17 -15.71 13.65
CA SER A 272 -10.83 -15.20 13.37
C SER A 272 -10.92 -14.08 12.36
N VAL A 273 -10.22 -12.97 12.62
CA VAL A 273 -10.25 -11.75 11.78
C VAL A 273 -8.83 -11.35 11.43
N TYR A 274 -8.62 -11.05 10.16
CA TYR A 274 -7.47 -10.33 9.65
C TYR A 274 -7.92 -8.95 9.19
N ALA A 275 -7.20 -7.89 9.59
CA ALA A 275 -7.46 -6.54 9.15
C ALA A 275 -6.16 -5.88 8.68
N CYS A 276 -6.19 -5.27 7.49
CA CYS A 276 -5.13 -4.43 6.98
C CYS A 276 -5.72 -3.06 6.70
N PHE A 277 -5.31 -2.07 7.48
CA PHE A 277 -5.85 -0.71 7.43
C PHE A 277 -5.04 0.19 6.51
N ASP A 278 -5.64 1.32 6.15
CA ASP A 278 -5.02 2.42 5.43
C ASP A 278 -4.93 3.66 6.34
N ASN A 279 -4.09 4.62 5.97
CA ASN A 279 -3.94 5.92 6.64
C ASN A 279 -3.34 5.85 8.05
N GLU A 280 -2.66 4.79 8.41
CA GLU A 280 -1.93 4.72 9.68
C GLU A 280 -0.88 5.83 9.74
N GLU A 281 -0.10 5.99 8.66
CA GLU A 281 0.99 6.94 8.52
C GLU A 281 0.57 8.43 8.61
N VAL A 282 -0.72 8.70 8.52
CA VAL A 282 -1.31 10.05 8.64
C VAL A 282 -2.33 10.16 9.77
N GLY A 283 -2.34 9.18 10.70
CA GLY A 283 -3.07 9.24 11.96
C GLY A 283 -4.41 8.53 11.99
N SER A 284 -4.72 7.66 11.03
CA SER A 284 -5.87 6.73 11.04
C SER A 284 -7.28 7.34 11.12
N ASN A 285 -7.44 8.66 11.17
CA ASN A 285 -8.72 9.37 11.35
C ASN A 285 -9.63 9.31 10.10
N THR A 286 -9.79 8.15 9.50
CA THR A 286 -10.58 7.95 8.27
C THR A 286 -11.44 6.70 8.37
N LYS A 287 -12.37 6.52 7.42
CA LYS A 287 -13.22 5.32 7.35
C LYS A 287 -12.45 4.03 7.06
N GLN A 288 -11.27 4.12 6.49
CA GLN A 288 -10.37 3.00 6.16
C GLN A 288 -9.21 2.86 7.15
N GLY A 289 -9.12 3.75 8.13
CA GLY A 289 -8.14 3.70 9.21
C GLY A 289 -8.58 2.83 10.38
N ALA A 290 -7.75 2.77 11.42
CA ALA A 290 -7.92 1.93 12.60
C ALA A 290 -8.57 2.64 13.81
N LEU A 291 -9.05 3.88 13.68
CA LEU A 291 -9.73 4.63 14.76
C LEU A 291 -11.22 4.40 14.79
#